data_78468664b70adba1f0cdbca0beda1e98
#
_entry.id   78468664b70adba1f0cdbca0beda1e98
#
_cell.length_a   1.000
_cell.length_b   1.000
_cell.length_c   1.000
_cell.angle_alpha   90.00
_cell.angle_beta   90.00
_cell.angle_gamma   90.00
#
_symmetry.space_group_name_H-M   'P 1'
#
loop_
_entity.id
_entity.type
_entity.pdbx_description
1 polymer ?
#
loop_
_entity_poly.entity_id
_entity_poly.type
_entity_poly.pdbx_seq_one_letter_code
_entity_poly.pdbx_strand_id
1 'polypeptide(L)'
;MPVQLNHLIVHARDSQASARFLAGLLGLPEPVRFGPFFVVATDNGVSLDFIDTIGKVAVQHYAFLINEQDFDEIFGRIRERKLPFWADPGRHRPGEINRGDGGRGVYFEDPDRHFLEILTRPYGSGSGSLSDGR
;
A
#
# COMPACT_ATOMS: atom_id res chain seq x y z
N MET A 1 -3.85 -10.62 26.78
CA MET A 1 -4.66 -9.95 25.75
C MET A 1 -3.80 -9.69 24.53
N PRO A 2 -4.24 -10.03 23.35
CA PRO A 2 -3.51 -9.70 22.14
C PRO A 2 -3.52 -8.20 21.92
N VAL A 3 -2.43 -7.67 21.40
CA VAL A 3 -2.34 -6.28 20.98
C VAL A 3 -2.65 -6.22 19.50
N GLN A 4 -3.61 -5.38 19.12
CA GLN A 4 -4.06 -5.25 17.74
C GLN A 4 -3.85 -3.81 17.28
N LEU A 5 -3.24 -3.63 16.11
CA LEU A 5 -3.17 -2.32 15.49
C LEU A 5 -4.58 -1.91 15.09
N ASN A 6 -5.03 -0.73 15.52
CA ASN A 6 -6.38 -0.26 15.23
C ASN A 6 -6.41 0.73 14.07
N HIS A 7 -5.59 1.77 14.15
CA HIS A 7 -5.53 2.77 13.10
C HIS A 7 -4.18 3.46 13.11
N LEU A 8 -3.88 4.13 12.03
CA LEU A 8 -2.68 4.97 11.93
C LEU A 8 -3.03 6.23 11.14
N ILE A 9 -2.25 7.28 11.34
CA ILE A 9 -2.47 8.54 10.65
C ILE A 9 -1.53 8.62 9.47
N VAL A 10 -2.09 8.96 8.29
CA VAL A 10 -1.33 9.16 7.06
C VAL A 10 -1.37 10.65 6.73
N HIS A 11 -0.22 11.28 6.68
CA HIS A 11 -0.10 12.69 6.32
C HIS A 11 -0.11 12.85 4.80
N ALA A 12 -0.87 13.82 4.32
CA ALA A 12 -1.03 14.06 2.90
C ALA A 12 -1.25 15.55 2.64
N ARG A 13 -0.82 16.03 1.47
CA ARG A 13 -1.10 17.43 1.10
C ARG A 13 -2.57 17.62 0.80
N ASP A 14 -3.21 16.62 0.22
CA ASP A 14 -4.65 16.59 -0.04
C ASP A 14 -5.16 15.23 0.44
N SER A 15 -5.63 15.19 1.68
CA SER A 15 -6.03 13.95 2.32
C SER A 15 -7.17 13.25 1.61
N GLN A 16 -8.14 14.00 1.09
CA GLN A 16 -9.26 13.39 0.36
C GLN A 16 -8.79 12.72 -0.92
N ALA A 17 -7.95 13.41 -1.69
CA ALA A 17 -7.44 12.85 -2.93
C ALA A 17 -6.57 11.61 -2.68
N SER A 18 -5.71 11.67 -1.66
CA SER A 18 -4.83 10.54 -1.32
C SER A 18 -5.61 9.34 -0.79
N ALA A 19 -6.62 9.59 0.04
CA ALA A 19 -7.48 8.51 0.55
C ALA A 19 -8.25 7.84 -0.59
N ARG A 20 -8.80 8.64 -1.51
CA ARG A 20 -9.49 8.10 -2.68
C ARG A 20 -8.57 7.34 -3.61
N PHE A 21 -7.35 7.82 -3.78
CA PHE A 21 -6.34 7.11 -4.57
C PHE A 21 -6.12 5.70 -4.01
N LEU A 22 -5.87 5.61 -2.70
CA LEU A 22 -5.60 4.32 -2.06
C LEU A 22 -6.81 3.40 -2.12
N ALA A 23 -7.97 3.88 -1.71
CA ALA A 23 -9.17 3.06 -1.69
C ALA A 23 -9.54 2.57 -3.09
N GLY A 24 -9.48 3.44 -4.09
CA GLY A 24 -9.78 3.09 -5.47
C GLY A 24 -8.81 2.08 -6.04
N LEU A 25 -7.53 2.24 -5.74
CA LEU A 25 -6.51 1.32 -6.24
C LEU A 25 -6.62 -0.06 -5.61
N LEU A 26 -6.84 -0.12 -4.29
CA LEU A 26 -6.93 -1.38 -3.56
C LEU A 26 -8.32 -2.03 -3.63
N GLY A 27 -9.31 -1.36 -4.21
CA GLY A 27 -10.67 -1.88 -4.27
C GLY A 27 -11.38 -1.87 -2.92
N LEU A 28 -11.02 -0.93 -2.05
CA LEU A 28 -11.63 -0.74 -0.75
C LEU A 28 -12.83 0.20 -0.83
N PRO A 29 -13.70 0.20 0.20
CA PRO A 29 -14.83 1.14 0.23
C PRO A 29 -14.39 2.60 0.17
N GLU A 30 -15.27 3.45 -0.34
CA GLU A 30 -15.04 4.89 -0.41
C GLU A 30 -14.64 5.43 0.97
N PRO A 31 -13.62 6.30 1.06
CA PRO A 31 -13.22 6.87 2.34
C PRO A 31 -14.36 7.63 3.01
N VAL A 32 -14.42 7.52 4.33
CA VAL A 32 -15.45 8.18 5.15
C VAL A 32 -14.83 9.35 5.89
N ARG A 33 -15.48 10.52 5.83
CA ARG A 33 -15.03 11.70 6.56
C ARG A 33 -15.31 11.51 8.05
N PHE A 34 -14.30 11.69 8.90
CA PHE A 34 -14.44 11.66 10.36
C PHE A 34 -13.60 12.79 10.94
N GLY A 35 -14.24 13.88 11.34
CA GLY A 35 -13.54 15.08 11.80
C GLY A 35 -12.60 15.59 10.72
N PRO A 36 -11.30 15.79 11.02
CA PRO A 36 -10.33 16.26 10.04
C PRO A 36 -9.79 15.13 9.13
N PHE A 37 -10.25 13.88 9.34
CA PHE A 37 -9.68 12.73 8.66
C PHE A 37 -10.58 12.23 7.55
N PHE A 38 -9.96 11.65 6.51
CA PHE A 38 -10.60 10.75 5.57
C PHE A 38 -10.11 9.35 5.88
N VAL A 39 -11.03 8.47 6.27
CA VAL A 39 -10.73 7.15 6.80
C VAL A 39 -10.89 6.08 5.74
N VAL A 40 -9.82 5.33 5.49
CA VAL A 40 -9.83 4.17 4.60
C VAL A 40 -9.78 2.92 5.46
N ALA A 41 -10.83 2.10 5.38
CA ALA A 41 -10.91 0.87 6.16
C ALA A 41 -10.35 -0.30 5.37
N THR A 42 -9.45 -1.06 5.99
CA THR A 42 -8.96 -2.32 5.44
C THR A 42 -9.80 -3.49 5.94
N ASP A 43 -9.60 -4.66 5.35
CA ASP A 43 -10.46 -5.82 5.65
C ASP A 43 -10.14 -6.52 6.97
N ASN A 44 -9.05 -6.15 7.63
CA ASN A 44 -8.68 -6.76 8.92
C ASN A 44 -8.90 -5.81 10.11
N GLY A 45 -9.75 -4.80 9.94
CA GLY A 45 -10.13 -3.92 11.04
C GLY A 45 -9.17 -2.77 11.31
N VAL A 46 -8.13 -2.63 10.52
CA VAL A 46 -7.20 -1.50 10.63
C VAL A 46 -7.61 -0.42 9.65
N SER A 47 -7.62 0.85 10.09
CA SER A 47 -7.88 1.95 9.18
C SER A 47 -6.65 2.84 9.01
N LEU A 48 -6.59 3.47 7.83
CA LEU A 48 -5.63 4.53 7.54
C LEU A 48 -6.39 5.84 7.52
N ASP A 49 -6.04 6.73 8.44
CA ASP A 49 -6.76 7.98 8.65
C ASP A 49 -5.93 9.12 8.04
N PHE A 50 -6.34 9.56 6.86
CA PHE A 50 -5.61 10.58 6.11
C PHE A 50 -5.95 11.97 6.62
N ILE A 51 -4.92 12.78 6.87
CA ILE A 51 -5.09 14.16 7.35
C ILE A 51 -4.29 15.13 6.47
N ASP A 52 -4.86 16.32 6.25
CA ASP A 52 -4.15 17.37 5.53
C ASP A 52 -2.95 17.85 6.31
N THR A 53 -1.82 17.95 5.64
CA THR A 53 -0.56 18.39 6.24
C THR A 53 -0.01 19.56 5.44
N ILE A 54 0.27 20.66 6.14
CA ILE A 54 0.90 21.84 5.56
C ILE A 54 2.41 21.63 5.61
N GLY A 55 3.08 21.94 4.50
CA GLY A 55 4.52 21.77 4.41
C GLY A 55 4.94 20.40 3.91
N LYS A 56 6.12 19.98 4.30
CA LYS A 56 6.69 18.74 3.80
C LYS A 56 6.06 17.52 4.45
N VAL A 57 5.64 16.57 3.63
CA VAL A 57 5.14 15.28 4.10
C VAL A 57 6.32 14.32 4.21
N ALA A 58 6.52 13.75 5.39
CA ALA A 58 7.53 12.71 5.58
C ALA A 58 7.06 11.42 4.93
N VAL A 59 7.86 10.88 4.02
CA VAL A 59 7.52 9.65 3.28
C VAL A 59 7.55 8.46 4.24
N GLN A 60 6.50 7.64 4.18
CA GLN A 60 6.37 6.43 4.96
C GLN A 60 6.22 5.23 4.01
N HIS A 61 6.32 4.03 4.58
CA HIS A 61 6.12 2.79 3.84
C HIS A 61 4.94 2.03 4.43
N TYR A 62 4.01 1.63 3.56
CA TYR A 62 2.84 0.83 3.96
C TYR A 62 2.75 -0.38 3.04
N ALA A 63 2.59 -1.56 3.64
CA ALA A 63 2.51 -2.82 2.92
C ALA A 63 1.16 -3.50 3.21
N PHE A 64 0.53 -4.01 2.16
CA PHE A 64 -0.78 -4.64 2.25
C PHE A 64 -0.69 -6.10 1.81
N LEU A 65 -1.12 -7.00 2.68
CA LEU A 65 -1.19 -8.42 2.36
C LEU A 65 -2.51 -8.69 1.65
N ILE A 66 -2.43 -9.27 0.46
CA ILE A 66 -3.59 -9.55 -0.38
C ILE A 66 -3.51 -10.97 -0.91
N ASN A 67 -4.62 -11.50 -1.43
CA ASN A 67 -4.58 -12.80 -2.09
C ASN A 67 -4.14 -12.67 -3.56
N GLU A 68 -3.89 -13.79 -4.21
CA GLU A 68 -3.38 -13.79 -5.58
C GLU A 68 -4.38 -13.19 -6.57
N GLN A 69 -5.67 -13.42 -6.38
CA GLN A 69 -6.67 -12.84 -7.26
C GLN A 69 -6.73 -11.33 -7.16
N ASP A 70 -6.68 -10.81 -5.93
CA ASP A 70 -6.67 -9.36 -5.72
C ASP A 70 -5.38 -8.73 -6.25
N PHE A 71 -4.26 -9.46 -6.18
CA PHE A 71 -3.02 -8.98 -6.76
C PHE A 71 -3.20 -8.69 -8.24
N ASP A 72 -3.80 -9.62 -8.99
CA ASP A 72 -4.03 -9.41 -10.42
C ASP A 72 -4.88 -8.18 -10.69
N GLU A 73 -5.93 -7.98 -9.90
CA GLU A 73 -6.83 -6.84 -10.07
C GLU A 73 -6.13 -5.52 -9.74
N ILE A 74 -5.43 -5.47 -8.61
CA ILE A 74 -4.74 -4.25 -8.17
C ILE A 74 -3.57 -3.93 -9.10
N PHE A 75 -2.77 -4.93 -9.45
CA PHE A 75 -1.66 -4.72 -10.37
C PHE A 75 -2.16 -4.27 -11.74
N GLY A 76 -3.31 -4.80 -12.18
CA GLY A 76 -3.95 -4.34 -13.40
C GLY A 76 -4.29 -2.86 -13.34
N ARG A 77 -4.78 -2.36 -12.21
CA ARG A 77 -5.06 -0.93 -12.04
C ARG A 77 -3.80 -0.09 -12.02
N ILE A 78 -2.72 -0.58 -11.39
CA ILE A 78 -1.42 0.11 -11.40
C ILE A 78 -0.94 0.31 -12.84
N ARG A 79 -1.02 -0.73 -13.65
CA ARG A 79 -0.59 -0.67 -15.05
C ARG A 79 -1.51 0.20 -15.91
N GLU A 80 -2.81 0.08 -15.71
CA GLU A 80 -3.81 0.85 -16.43
C GLU A 80 -3.66 2.35 -16.18
N ARG A 81 -3.36 2.71 -14.92
CA ARG A 81 -3.12 4.10 -14.54
C ARG A 81 -1.71 4.58 -14.87
N LYS A 82 -0.88 3.71 -15.43
CA LYS A 82 0.52 4.01 -15.81
C LYS A 82 1.34 4.51 -14.64
N LEU A 83 1.10 3.96 -13.45
CA LEU A 83 1.89 4.29 -12.28
C LEU A 83 3.25 3.59 -12.37
N PRO A 84 4.34 4.27 -12.01
CA PRO A 84 5.63 3.59 -11.88
C PRO A 84 5.57 2.52 -10.81
N PHE A 85 6.25 1.40 -11.03
CA PHE A 85 6.33 0.33 -10.05
C PHE A 85 7.67 -0.37 -10.13
N TRP A 86 8.03 -1.06 -9.04
CA TRP A 86 9.33 -1.73 -8.90
C TRP A 86 9.16 -3.06 -8.19
N ALA A 87 10.06 -3.99 -8.49
CA ALA A 87 10.08 -5.28 -7.79
C ALA A 87 10.71 -5.17 -6.40
N ASP A 88 11.52 -4.14 -6.17
CA ASP A 88 12.34 -4.02 -4.96
C ASP A 88 12.17 -2.65 -4.28
N PRO A 89 12.39 -2.58 -2.95
CA PRO A 89 12.25 -1.34 -2.23
C PRO A 89 13.32 -0.29 -2.58
N GLY A 90 14.45 -0.73 -3.11
CA GLY A 90 15.53 0.18 -3.52
C GLY A 90 15.34 0.78 -4.90
N ARG A 91 14.26 0.46 -5.61
CA ARG A 91 13.93 0.93 -6.96
C ARG A 91 15.00 0.57 -7.99
N HIS A 92 15.64 -0.59 -7.82
CA HIS A 92 16.66 -1.06 -8.78
C HIS A 92 16.07 -1.87 -9.93
N ARG A 93 14.83 -2.33 -9.78
CA ARG A 93 14.16 -3.17 -10.75
C ARG A 93 12.82 -2.56 -11.20
N PRO A 94 12.87 -1.44 -11.94
CA PRO A 94 11.65 -0.78 -12.40
C PRO A 94 10.91 -1.63 -13.45
N GLY A 95 9.58 -1.58 -13.41
CA GLY A 95 8.74 -2.29 -14.36
C GLY A 95 8.69 -3.79 -14.14
N GLU A 96 9.13 -4.27 -12.98
CA GLU A 96 9.12 -5.68 -12.62
C GLU A 96 8.37 -5.92 -11.32
N ILE A 97 7.95 -7.16 -11.11
CA ILE A 97 7.39 -7.61 -9.83
C ILE A 97 8.34 -8.64 -9.23
N ASN A 98 8.25 -8.86 -7.92
CA ASN A 98 9.03 -9.91 -7.27
C ASN A 98 8.17 -11.15 -7.00
N ARG A 99 8.82 -12.26 -6.70
CA ARG A 99 8.16 -13.53 -6.39
C ARG A 99 8.66 -14.08 -5.05
N GLY A 100 8.79 -13.19 -4.08
CA GLY A 100 9.31 -13.55 -2.77
C GLY A 100 8.45 -14.57 -2.06
N ASP A 101 9.10 -15.51 -1.39
CA ASP A 101 8.46 -16.53 -0.55
C ASP A 101 7.42 -17.36 -1.30
N GLY A 102 7.55 -17.50 -2.61
CA GLY A 102 6.61 -18.26 -3.44
C GLY A 102 5.34 -17.50 -3.80
N GLY A 103 5.28 -16.22 -3.44
CA GLY A 103 4.16 -15.35 -3.80
C GLY A 103 4.55 -14.32 -4.83
N ARG A 104 3.86 -13.17 -4.80
CA ARG A 104 4.16 -12.03 -5.67
C ARG A 104 4.12 -10.76 -4.86
N GLY A 105 4.91 -9.77 -5.26
CA GLY A 105 4.91 -8.46 -4.63
C GLY A 105 5.32 -7.37 -5.60
N VAL A 106 4.90 -6.14 -5.32
CA VAL A 106 5.28 -4.98 -6.12
C VAL A 106 5.20 -3.71 -5.26
N TYR A 107 6.09 -2.77 -5.55
CA TYR A 107 6.18 -1.48 -4.88
C TYR A 107 5.74 -0.37 -5.83
N PHE A 108 5.05 0.63 -5.29
CA PHE A 108 4.59 1.79 -6.05
C PHE A 108 4.43 2.96 -5.10
N GLU A 109 4.08 4.15 -5.63
CA GLU A 109 3.98 5.37 -4.81
C GLU A 109 2.57 5.93 -4.83
N ASP A 110 2.19 6.59 -3.72
CA ASP A 110 0.96 7.37 -3.67
C ASP A 110 1.23 8.83 -4.08
N PRO A 111 0.20 9.72 -4.13
CA PRO A 111 0.42 11.11 -4.57
C PRO A 111 1.42 11.90 -3.73
N ASP A 112 1.63 11.55 -2.47
CA ASP A 112 2.61 12.20 -1.61
C ASP A 112 3.94 11.43 -1.57
N ARG A 113 4.08 10.43 -2.43
CA ARG A 113 5.28 9.61 -2.56
C ARG A 113 5.49 8.67 -1.38
N HIS A 114 4.48 8.43 -0.57
CA HIS A 114 4.54 7.31 0.36
C HIS A 114 4.79 6.04 -0.45
N PHE A 115 5.69 5.20 0.04
CA PHE A 115 6.09 4.00 -0.69
C PHE A 115 5.17 2.86 -0.29
N LEU A 116 4.40 2.36 -1.24
CA LEU A 116 3.38 1.36 -1.01
C LEU A 116 3.82 0.02 -1.57
N GLU A 117 3.32 -1.03 -0.94
CA GLU A 117 3.63 -2.40 -1.37
C GLU A 117 2.38 -3.25 -1.25
N ILE A 118 2.14 -4.09 -2.26
CA ILE A 118 1.19 -5.21 -2.13
C ILE A 118 1.99 -6.49 -2.24
N LEU A 119 1.66 -7.47 -1.40
CA LEU A 119 2.33 -8.77 -1.39
C LEU A 119 1.32 -9.86 -1.08
N THR A 120 1.54 -11.04 -1.66
CA THR A 120 0.60 -12.16 -1.48
C THR A 120 1.05 -13.14 -0.41
N ARG A 121 2.30 -13.04 0.04
CA ARG A 121 2.81 -13.87 1.13
C ARG A 121 3.66 -13.04 2.07
N PRO A 122 3.50 -13.21 3.39
CA PRO A 122 4.34 -12.48 4.34
C PRO A 122 5.82 -12.84 4.17
N TYR A 123 6.70 -11.91 4.53
CA TYR A 123 8.14 -12.14 4.49
C TYR A 123 8.52 -13.30 5.39
N GLY A 124 9.35 -14.19 4.84
CA GLY A 124 9.81 -15.36 5.58
C GLY A 124 8.80 -16.49 5.67
N SER A 125 7.62 -16.37 5.04
CA SER A 125 6.59 -17.40 5.11
C SER A 125 6.86 -18.58 4.18
N GLY A 126 7.72 -18.39 3.16
CA GLY A 126 8.10 -19.44 2.25
C GLY A 126 9.35 -20.19 2.73
N SER A 127 9.83 -21.15 1.94
CA SER A 127 11.06 -21.88 2.22
C SER A 127 12.31 -21.07 1.88
N GLY A 128 12.15 -19.94 1.22
CA GLY A 128 13.26 -19.09 0.82
C GLY A 128 13.66 -18.11 1.90
N SER A 129 14.74 -17.38 1.64
CA SER A 129 15.20 -16.32 2.52
C SER A 129 14.47 -15.02 2.22
N LEU A 130 14.69 -13.99 3.07
CA LEU A 130 14.13 -12.67 2.85
C LEU A 130 14.93 -11.86 1.83
N SER A 131 15.82 -12.47 1.09
CA SER A 131 16.76 -11.75 0.24
C SER A 131 16.25 -11.44 -1.16
N ASP A 132 15.11 -12.02 -1.60
CA ASP A 132 14.75 -11.88 -2.98
C ASP A 132 13.95 -10.62 -3.25
N GLY A 133 14.65 -9.55 -3.53
CA GLY A 133 14.05 -8.31 -3.95
C GLY A 133 13.57 -7.38 -2.85
N ARG A 134 13.91 -7.67 -1.62
CA ARG A 134 13.45 -6.84 -0.51
C ARG A 134 14.54 -6.19 0.28
#